data_97e1e1da7ae782f958c81faa91d94a51
#
_entry.id   97e1e1da7ae782f958c81faa91d94a51
#
_cell.length_a   1.000
_cell.length_b   1.000
_cell.length_c   1.000
_cell.angle_alpha   90.00
_cell.angle_beta   90.00
_cell.angle_gamma   90.00
#
_symmetry.space_group_name_H-M   'P 1'
#
loop_
_entity.id
_entity.type
_entity.pdbx_description
1 polymer ?
#
loop_
_entity_poly.entity_id
_entity_poly.type
_entity_poly.pdbx_seq_one_letter_code
_entity_poly.pdbx_strand_id
1 'polypeptide(L)'
;MKRLARSAALAAGLSAPLLGLAQPAIFKGADLQLGQQLIAEHQCAACHTRRVGGDGSAIYKPLGRINTPAFLRGMVEQCNTELNLGMFPEDVTAVAAVLNRDHYKFK
;
A
#
# COMPACT_ATOMS: atom_id res chain seq x y z
N MET A 1 -13.05 10.88 -59.37
CA MET A 1 -12.29 10.16 -58.34
C MET A 1 -12.69 10.66 -56.99
N LYS A 2 -13.30 9.85 -56.24
CA LYS A 2 -13.66 10.22 -54.87
C LYS A 2 -12.53 9.94 -53.93
N ARG A 3 -12.04 10.96 -53.29
CA ARG A 3 -11.08 10.81 -52.23
C ARG A 3 -11.85 10.55 -50.94
N LEU A 4 -11.67 9.40 -50.40
CA LEU A 4 -12.16 9.11 -49.06
C LEU A 4 -11.31 9.88 -48.05
N ALA A 5 -11.93 10.85 -47.44
CA ALA A 5 -11.33 11.49 -46.28
C ALA A 5 -11.24 10.43 -45.18
N ARG A 6 -10.04 10.00 -44.92
CA ARG A 6 -9.81 9.19 -43.74
C ARG A 6 -9.83 10.12 -42.57
N SER A 7 -10.93 10.15 -41.89
CA SER A 7 -10.97 10.68 -40.55
C SER A 7 -10.10 9.77 -39.68
N ALA A 8 -8.91 10.18 -39.43
CA ALA A 8 -8.13 9.56 -38.39
C ALA A 8 -8.82 9.90 -37.07
N ALA A 9 -9.60 8.97 -36.56
CA ALA A 9 -10.02 9.06 -35.19
C ALA A 9 -8.78 8.91 -34.34
N LEU A 10 -8.24 10.02 -33.93
CA LEU A 10 -7.28 10.04 -32.84
C LEU A 10 -8.06 9.59 -31.60
N ALA A 11 -7.98 8.33 -31.31
CA ALA A 11 -8.26 7.89 -29.96
C ALA A 11 -7.21 8.55 -29.08
N ALA A 12 -7.55 9.71 -28.54
CA ALA A 12 -6.80 10.28 -27.44
C ALA A 12 -6.87 9.23 -26.34
N GLY A 13 -5.77 8.53 -26.14
CA GLY A 13 -5.60 7.70 -24.97
C GLY A 13 -5.74 8.61 -23.76
N LEU A 14 -6.91 8.56 -23.15
CA LEU A 14 -7.11 9.16 -21.86
C LEU A 14 -6.30 8.32 -20.88
N SER A 15 -5.06 8.70 -20.69
CA SER A 15 -4.36 8.30 -19.49
C SER A 15 -5.04 9.05 -18.36
N ALA A 16 -6.03 8.41 -17.74
CA ALA A 16 -6.58 8.92 -16.51
C ALA A 16 -5.44 9.06 -15.52
N PRO A 17 -5.20 10.24 -14.97
CA PRO A 17 -4.24 10.35 -13.89
C PRO A 17 -4.70 9.40 -12.79
N LEU A 18 -3.80 8.62 -12.26
CA LEU A 18 -4.05 7.74 -11.12
C LEU A 18 -4.20 8.63 -9.88
N LEU A 19 -5.27 9.43 -9.87
CA LEU A 19 -5.64 10.25 -8.73
C LEU A 19 -5.98 9.31 -7.58
N GLY A 20 -5.24 9.38 -6.51
CA GLY A 20 -5.44 8.54 -5.33
C GLY A 20 -4.33 7.52 -5.07
N LEU A 21 -3.37 7.38 -5.99
CA LEU A 21 -2.19 6.56 -5.77
C LEU A 21 -0.98 7.37 -5.34
N ALA A 22 -1.18 8.66 -4.97
CA ALA A 22 -0.11 9.49 -4.43
C ALA A 22 0.31 8.92 -3.07
N GLN A 23 1.45 8.27 -3.05
CA GLN A 23 2.06 7.79 -1.82
C GLN A 23 2.96 8.87 -1.23
N PRO A 24 3.11 8.93 0.10
CA PRO A 24 4.16 9.72 0.72
C PRO A 24 5.53 9.37 0.14
N ALA A 25 6.44 10.34 0.18
CA ALA A 25 7.78 10.16 -0.39
C ALA A 25 8.50 8.90 0.14
N ILE A 26 8.31 8.58 1.41
CA ILE A 26 8.91 7.41 2.05
C ILE A 26 8.45 6.07 1.40
N PHE A 27 7.28 6.05 0.77
CA PHE A 27 6.72 4.87 0.11
C PHE A 27 6.85 4.92 -1.42
N LYS A 28 7.45 5.97 -1.94
CA LYS A 28 7.61 6.13 -3.38
C LYS A 28 8.44 4.99 -3.95
N GLY A 29 7.92 4.33 -4.98
CA GLY A 29 8.58 3.19 -5.59
C GLY A 29 8.45 1.88 -4.82
N ALA A 30 7.69 1.84 -3.74
CA ALA A 30 7.47 0.61 -2.99
C ALA A 30 6.75 -0.44 -3.86
N ASP A 31 7.14 -1.69 -3.70
CA ASP A 31 6.52 -2.82 -4.39
C ASP A 31 5.26 -3.26 -3.64
N LEU A 32 4.12 -2.76 -4.08
CA LEU A 32 2.83 -3.04 -3.44
C LEU A 32 2.43 -4.51 -3.55
N GLN A 33 2.78 -5.17 -4.65
CA GLN A 33 2.50 -6.59 -4.82
C GLN A 33 3.29 -7.43 -3.82
N LEU A 34 4.56 -7.12 -3.66
CA LEU A 34 5.40 -7.76 -2.65
C LEU A 34 4.84 -7.52 -1.25
N GLY A 35 4.43 -6.30 -0.95
CA GLY A 35 3.83 -5.96 0.35
C GLY A 35 2.59 -6.80 0.64
N GLN A 36 1.70 -6.95 -0.32
CA GLN A 36 0.50 -7.81 -0.17
C GLN A 36 0.88 -9.26 0.07
N GLN A 37 1.87 -9.77 -0.66
CA GLN A 37 2.34 -11.14 -0.51
C GLN A 37 2.93 -11.37 0.89
N LEU A 38 3.74 -10.46 1.38
CA LEU A 38 4.34 -10.56 2.71
C LEU A 38 3.32 -10.51 3.83
N ILE A 39 2.30 -9.65 3.71
CA ILE A 39 1.19 -9.58 4.67
C ILE A 39 0.48 -10.92 4.76
N ALA A 40 0.25 -11.58 3.63
CA ALA A 40 -0.36 -12.89 3.59
C ALA A 40 0.55 -13.99 4.17
N GLU A 41 1.82 -14.01 3.77
CA GLU A 41 2.80 -15.01 4.22
C GLU A 41 3.00 -14.99 5.74
N HIS A 42 3.10 -13.80 6.31
CA HIS A 42 3.31 -13.63 7.75
C HIS A 42 2.02 -13.66 8.55
N GLN A 43 0.87 -13.87 7.91
CA GLN A 43 -0.44 -13.99 8.56
C GLN A 43 -0.75 -12.81 9.48
N CYS A 44 -0.46 -11.60 9.02
CA CYS A 44 -0.65 -10.38 9.80
C CYS A 44 -2.09 -10.21 10.27
N ALA A 45 -3.05 -10.47 9.38
CA ALA A 45 -4.47 -10.38 9.70
C ALA A 45 -4.90 -11.37 10.80
N ALA A 46 -4.37 -12.59 10.81
CA ALA A 46 -4.70 -13.58 11.81
C ALA A 46 -4.27 -13.14 13.22
N CYS A 47 -3.08 -12.57 13.34
CA CYS A 47 -2.59 -12.02 14.61
C CYS A 47 -3.44 -10.82 15.06
N HIS A 48 -3.72 -9.90 14.15
CA HIS A 48 -4.55 -8.71 14.43
C HIS A 48 -5.97 -9.11 14.82
N THR A 49 -6.56 -10.10 14.17
CA THR A 49 -7.89 -10.62 14.50
C THR A 49 -7.95 -11.12 15.95
N ARG A 50 -6.91 -11.80 16.41
CA ARG A 50 -6.85 -12.26 17.81
C ARG A 50 -6.81 -11.11 18.81
N ARG A 51 -6.24 -9.97 18.40
CA ARG A 51 -6.11 -8.81 19.29
C ARG A 51 -7.34 -7.93 19.33
N VAL A 52 -7.95 -7.68 18.17
CA VAL A 52 -9.02 -6.66 18.05
C VAL A 52 -10.35 -7.23 17.56
N GLY A 53 -10.38 -8.51 17.19
CA GLY A 53 -11.59 -9.15 16.67
C GLY A 53 -11.86 -8.80 15.21
N GLY A 54 -13.01 -9.25 14.69
CA GLY A 54 -13.43 -9.04 13.32
C GLY A 54 -12.41 -9.56 12.31
N ASP A 55 -12.09 -8.76 11.30
CA ASP A 55 -11.07 -9.05 10.29
C ASP A 55 -9.67 -8.55 10.66
N GLY A 56 -9.51 -8.02 11.87
CA GLY A 56 -8.25 -7.47 12.35
C GLY A 56 -7.97 -6.03 11.92
N SER A 57 -8.78 -5.47 11.04
CA SER A 57 -8.51 -4.14 10.47
C SER A 57 -8.68 -2.99 11.47
N ALA A 58 -9.39 -3.22 12.56
CA ALA A 58 -9.57 -2.21 13.61
C ALA A 58 -8.24 -1.77 14.25
N ILE A 59 -7.18 -2.56 14.12
CA ILE A 59 -5.84 -2.20 14.59
C ILE A 59 -5.23 -1.04 13.79
N TYR A 60 -5.68 -0.83 12.54
CA TYR A 60 -5.19 0.21 11.64
C TYR A 60 -6.01 1.49 11.76
N LYS A 61 -6.03 2.09 12.94
CA LYS A 61 -6.79 3.34 13.14
C LYS A 61 -5.91 4.54 12.81
N PRO A 62 -6.23 5.31 11.76
CA PRO A 62 -5.39 6.45 11.34
C PRO A 62 -5.21 7.52 12.41
N LEU A 63 -6.20 7.67 13.30
CA LEU A 63 -6.18 8.68 14.37
C LEU A 63 -5.58 8.16 15.68
N GLY A 64 -4.95 6.98 15.66
CA GLY A 64 -4.29 6.41 16.83
C GLY A 64 -2.86 6.91 16.99
N ARG A 65 -2.03 6.07 17.61
CA ARG A 65 -0.61 6.37 17.86
C ARG A 65 0.20 6.54 16.56
N ILE A 66 -0.23 5.87 15.49
CA ILE A 66 0.43 5.96 14.19
C ILE A 66 -0.26 7.06 13.40
N ASN A 67 0.38 8.21 13.36
CA ASN A 67 -0.19 9.41 12.74
C ASN A 67 0.70 10.00 11.63
N THR A 68 1.78 9.31 11.27
CA THR A 68 2.65 9.71 10.16
C THR A 68 3.10 8.49 9.37
N PRO A 69 3.48 8.68 8.09
CA PRO A 69 4.06 7.59 7.30
C PRO A 69 5.29 6.97 7.94
N ALA A 70 6.14 7.77 8.56
CA ALA A 70 7.35 7.28 9.21
C ALA A 70 7.02 6.41 10.43
N PHE A 71 6.04 6.79 11.21
CA PHE A 71 5.57 5.97 12.33
C PHE A 71 4.97 4.66 11.85
N LEU A 72 4.21 4.68 10.76
CA LEU A 72 3.64 3.46 10.18
C LEU A 72 4.76 2.49 9.78
N ARG A 73 5.75 2.97 9.05
CA ARG A 73 6.90 2.15 8.67
C ARG A 73 7.65 1.62 9.88
N GLY A 74 7.85 2.47 10.87
CA GLY A 74 8.51 2.09 12.14
C GLY A 74 7.76 1.01 12.90
N MET A 75 6.44 1.03 12.90
CA MET A 75 5.62 -0.01 13.53
C MET A 75 5.77 -1.35 12.80
N VAL A 76 5.78 -1.35 11.47
CA VAL A 76 6.02 -2.57 10.69
C VAL A 76 7.42 -3.13 11.01
N GLU A 77 8.43 -2.27 11.07
CA GLU A 77 9.78 -2.68 11.44
C GLU A 77 9.83 -3.27 12.86
N GLN A 78 9.12 -2.67 13.80
CA GLN A 78 9.05 -3.19 15.16
C GLN A 78 8.43 -4.59 15.18
N CYS A 79 7.35 -4.80 14.46
CA CYS A 79 6.73 -6.14 14.35
C CYS A 79 7.68 -7.13 13.69
N ASN A 80 8.40 -6.71 12.64
CA ASN A 80 9.41 -7.53 11.98
C ASN A 80 10.47 -8.02 12.97
N THR A 81 10.96 -7.11 13.80
CA THR A 81 11.98 -7.42 14.81
C THR A 81 11.43 -8.30 15.93
N GLU A 82 10.32 -7.91 16.53
CA GLU A 82 9.73 -8.63 17.68
C GLU A 82 9.27 -10.04 17.33
N LEU A 83 8.73 -10.21 16.12
CA LEU A 83 8.22 -11.50 15.64
C LEU A 83 9.26 -12.28 14.84
N ASN A 84 10.45 -11.72 14.65
CA ASN A 84 11.55 -12.33 13.92
C ASN A 84 11.14 -12.79 12.51
N LEU A 85 10.53 -11.87 11.75
CA LEU A 85 9.97 -12.19 10.44
C LEU A 85 11.03 -12.26 9.34
N GLY A 86 12.21 -11.69 9.55
CA GLY A 86 13.30 -11.74 8.58
C GLY A 86 13.09 -10.84 7.36
N MET A 87 12.25 -9.82 7.46
CA MET A 87 12.02 -8.89 6.36
C MET A 87 13.20 -7.92 6.21
N PHE A 88 13.60 -7.69 4.96
CA PHE A 88 14.57 -6.66 4.62
C PHE A 88 13.94 -5.25 4.69
N PRO A 89 14.75 -4.18 4.72
CA PRO A 89 14.20 -2.81 4.78
C PRO A 89 13.19 -2.49 3.67
N GLU A 90 13.45 -2.94 2.44
CA GLU A 90 12.52 -2.76 1.32
C GLU A 90 11.23 -3.55 1.48
N ASP A 91 11.27 -4.71 2.14
CA ASP A 91 10.08 -5.50 2.44
C ASP A 91 9.20 -4.76 3.46
N VAL A 92 9.82 -4.20 4.49
CA VAL A 92 9.14 -3.39 5.50
C VAL A 92 8.46 -2.20 4.84
N THR A 93 9.16 -1.51 3.93
CA THR A 93 8.60 -0.39 3.19
C THR A 93 7.42 -0.85 2.31
N ALA A 94 7.54 -1.98 1.64
CA ALA A 94 6.47 -2.54 0.82
C ALA A 94 5.21 -2.84 1.64
N VAL A 95 5.35 -3.48 2.78
CA VAL A 95 4.24 -3.77 3.69
C VAL A 95 3.60 -2.48 4.19
N ALA A 96 4.40 -1.53 4.67
CA ALA A 96 3.89 -0.25 5.17
C ALA A 96 3.16 0.53 4.07
N ALA A 97 3.64 0.49 2.84
CA ALA A 97 3.00 1.15 1.70
C ALA A 97 1.61 0.56 1.41
N VAL A 98 1.46 -0.77 1.49
CA VAL A 98 0.16 -1.43 1.34
C VAL A 98 -0.80 -1.01 2.45
N LEU A 99 -0.33 -1.02 3.70
CA LEU A 99 -1.16 -0.60 4.84
C LEU A 99 -1.57 0.86 4.71
N ASN A 100 -0.70 1.71 4.20
CA ASN A 100 -1.04 3.09 3.92
C ASN A 100 -2.10 3.21 2.83
N ARG A 101 -1.92 2.50 1.74
CA ARG A 101 -2.90 2.52 0.64
C ARG A 101 -4.29 2.10 1.10
N ASP A 102 -4.37 1.05 1.90
CA ASP A 102 -5.63 0.40 2.24
C ASP A 102 -6.29 0.97 3.51
N HIS A 103 -5.51 1.47 4.45
CA HIS A 103 -6.03 1.84 5.78
C HIS A 103 -5.69 3.26 6.20
N TYR A 104 -4.41 3.64 6.22
CA TYR A 104 -3.98 4.91 6.80
C TYR A 104 -4.21 6.11 5.90
N LYS A 105 -3.99 5.97 4.59
CA LYS A 105 -4.26 7.02 3.61
C LYS A 105 -3.42 8.29 3.81
N PHE A 106 -2.25 8.20 4.40
CA PHE A 106 -1.32 9.33 4.47
C PHE A 106 -0.89 9.75 3.06
N LYS A 107 -0.72 11.06 2.86
CA LYS A 107 -0.31 11.64 1.58
C LYS A 107 1.09 12.22 1.63
#